data_4cd8a6ee10c1d4e26222beda1fce791d
#
_entry.id   4cd8a6ee10c1d4e26222beda1fce791d
#
_cell.length_a   1.000
_cell.length_b   1.000
_cell.length_c   1.000
_cell.angle_alpha   90.00
_cell.angle_beta   90.00
_cell.angle_gamma   90.00
#
_symmetry.space_group_name_H-M   'P 1'
#
loop_
_entity.id
_entity.type
_entity.pdbx_description
1 polymer ?
#
loop_
_entity_poly.entity_id
_entity_poly.type
_entity_poly.pdbx_seq_one_letter_code
_entity_poly.pdbx_strand_id
1 'polypeptide(L)'
;MRKILSLGLLSVSFLGFSQQIEFTTLLKDKISIRALEVSNGKVWYSGTESKFGFVNVNDTLDKKQIRLSDKNLQFRTLAQDKKYFYAINIESPANFFRVEKKSLKVENVFQDKGSTAFYDALHFTGGGAAYAFSDTDESLKLKLAQMDKKGMWSIPSHNVQLNKGEAAFAASNTNIASSKNYLWIATGGMSSRILRQNLKTQKWEIFNTPFVQGKSSQGMYSVDFYGDRFGIAVGGDYTAQKENQNNIATTTDGGKTWEIQASGKNGGYMTCVRIKPGSEGKEIIAVGDQHISYSVDYGKTWKVISEEKNLYVCKWLDRNTVVLAGNNKILKMKFQ
;
A
#
# COMPACT_ATOMS: atom_id res chain seq x y z
N MET A 1 -22.53 31.37 -61.82
CA MET A 1 -22.58 31.64 -60.38
C MET A 1 -21.96 30.45 -59.62
N ARG A 2 -20.73 30.60 -59.17
CA ARG A 2 -20.02 29.59 -58.36
C ARG A 2 -20.28 29.86 -56.88
N LYS A 3 -20.93 28.91 -56.18
CA LYS A 3 -21.08 28.96 -54.71
C LYS A 3 -19.80 28.45 -54.09
N ILE A 4 -19.12 29.31 -53.34
CA ILE A 4 -17.99 28.95 -52.47
C ILE A 4 -18.56 28.49 -51.14
N LEU A 5 -18.38 27.21 -50.80
CA LEU A 5 -18.70 26.65 -49.49
C LEU A 5 -17.44 26.90 -48.58
N SER A 6 -17.54 27.79 -47.62
CA SER A 6 -16.52 27.95 -46.59
C SER A 6 -16.71 26.94 -45.49
N LEU A 7 -15.76 26.00 -45.37
CA LEU A 7 -15.67 25.02 -44.29
C LEU A 7 -15.01 25.74 -43.09
N GLY A 8 -15.80 26.04 -42.10
CA GLY A 8 -15.28 26.55 -40.80
C GLY A 8 -14.61 25.45 -40.02
N LEU A 9 -13.29 25.51 -39.84
CA LEU A 9 -12.58 24.63 -38.90
C LEU A 9 -12.88 25.09 -37.49
N LEU A 10 -13.63 24.27 -36.74
CA LEU A 10 -13.81 24.45 -35.31
C LEU A 10 -12.57 23.87 -34.62
N SER A 11 -11.61 24.72 -34.22
CA SER A 11 -10.50 24.31 -33.37
C SER A 11 -10.99 24.17 -31.93
N VAL A 12 -11.19 22.93 -31.47
CA VAL A 12 -11.41 22.62 -30.07
C VAL A 12 -10.05 22.67 -29.36
N SER A 13 -9.77 23.79 -28.71
CA SER A 13 -8.63 23.92 -27.81
C SER A 13 -8.91 23.10 -26.55
N PHE A 14 -8.27 21.94 -26.42
CA PHE A 14 -8.15 21.23 -25.15
C PHE A 14 -7.28 22.06 -24.22
N LEU A 15 -7.90 22.84 -23.34
CA LEU A 15 -7.23 23.40 -22.17
C LEU A 15 -6.88 22.21 -21.26
N GLY A 16 -5.66 21.70 -21.40
CA GLY A 16 -5.09 20.73 -20.47
C GLY A 16 -4.93 21.41 -19.11
N PHE A 17 -5.84 21.19 -18.19
CA PHE A 17 -5.63 21.52 -16.79
C PHE A 17 -4.42 20.72 -16.30
N SER A 18 -3.25 21.36 -16.28
CA SER A 18 -2.10 20.87 -15.53
C SER A 18 -2.44 21.05 -14.06
N GLN A 19 -2.80 19.99 -13.37
CA GLN A 19 -3.01 20.01 -11.92
C GLN A 19 -1.68 20.39 -11.28
N GLN A 20 -1.56 21.60 -10.73
CA GLN A 20 -0.36 22.03 -10.04
C GLN A 20 -0.25 21.29 -8.73
N ILE A 21 0.95 20.77 -8.45
CA ILE A 21 1.26 20.08 -7.20
C ILE A 21 2.38 20.83 -6.49
N GLU A 22 2.27 20.93 -5.17
CA GLU A 22 3.27 21.55 -4.31
C GLU A 22 3.81 20.53 -3.31
N PHE A 23 5.14 20.50 -3.14
CA PHE A 23 5.80 19.65 -2.16
C PHE A 23 6.33 20.45 -0.98
N THR A 24 6.10 19.92 0.22
CA THR A 24 6.75 20.36 1.47
C THR A 24 7.48 19.18 2.09
N THR A 25 8.75 19.35 2.41
CA THR A 25 9.51 18.33 3.15
C THR A 25 9.12 18.39 4.62
N LEU A 26 8.56 17.29 5.15
CA LEU A 26 8.22 17.17 6.57
C LEU A 26 9.38 16.58 7.39
N LEU A 27 10.10 15.62 6.85
CA LEU A 27 11.24 14.96 7.51
C LEU A 27 12.34 14.66 6.52
N LYS A 28 13.60 14.90 6.94
CA LYS A 28 14.82 14.32 6.36
C LYS A 28 15.56 13.59 7.47
N ASP A 29 15.78 12.29 7.30
CA ASP A 29 16.52 11.44 8.25
C ASP A 29 17.09 10.23 7.51
N LYS A 30 18.18 9.66 7.98
CA LYS A 30 18.75 8.42 7.43
C LYS A 30 17.87 7.23 7.86
N ILE A 31 16.81 6.98 7.09
CA ILE A 31 15.81 5.93 7.37
C ILE A 31 15.14 5.48 6.08
N SER A 32 14.88 4.19 5.93
CA SER A 32 13.98 3.69 4.90
C SER A 32 12.59 3.47 5.51
N ILE A 33 11.58 4.19 5.00
CA ILE A 33 10.21 4.18 5.49
C ILE A 33 9.31 3.51 4.46
N ARG A 34 8.66 2.42 4.85
CA ARG A 34 7.73 1.67 3.98
C ARG A 34 6.31 1.59 4.55
N ALA A 35 6.08 2.20 5.70
CA ALA A 35 4.77 2.21 6.32
C ALA A 35 4.51 3.56 7.00
N LEU A 36 3.32 4.11 6.78
CA LEU A 36 2.85 5.37 7.34
C LEU A 36 1.49 5.20 8.00
N GLU A 37 1.29 5.93 9.08
CA GLU A 37 0.00 6.17 9.69
C GLU A 37 -0.24 7.66 9.92
N VAL A 38 -1.51 8.07 9.89
CA VAL A 38 -1.91 9.45 10.19
C VAL A 38 -2.80 9.44 11.42
N SER A 39 -2.45 10.24 12.42
CA SER A 39 -3.22 10.37 13.66
C SER A 39 -3.00 11.75 14.28
N ASN A 40 -4.09 12.46 14.61
CA ASN A 40 -4.05 13.76 15.31
C ASN A 40 -3.11 14.81 14.66
N GLY A 41 -3.23 14.99 13.33
CA GLY A 41 -2.42 15.96 12.59
C GLY A 41 -0.93 15.60 12.46
N LYS A 42 -0.56 14.37 12.81
CA LYS A 42 0.81 13.85 12.75
C LYS A 42 0.92 12.69 11.78
N VAL A 43 2.03 12.64 11.05
CA VAL A 43 2.45 11.51 10.24
C VAL A 43 3.35 10.64 11.09
N TRP A 44 2.93 9.41 11.33
CA TRP A 44 3.67 8.41 12.07
C TRP A 44 4.35 7.45 11.10
N TYR A 45 5.54 6.99 11.43
CA TYR A 45 6.33 6.12 10.60
C TYR A 45 7.08 5.07 11.41
N SER A 46 7.38 3.96 10.77
CA SER A 46 8.35 2.95 11.20
C SER A 46 9.37 2.73 10.09
N GLY A 47 10.58 2.29 10.43
CA GLY A 47 11.62 2.12 9.42
C GLY A 47 12.82 1.32 9.89
N THR A 48 13.93 1.51 9.21
CA THR A 48 15.23 0.89 9.52
C THR A 48 15.77 1.34 10.88
N GLU A 49 16.73 0.57 11.44
CA GLU A 49 17.40 0.86 12.72
C GLU A 49 16.46 0.92 13.91
N SER A 50 15.34 0.15 13.87
CA SER A 50 14.29 0.15 14.88
C SER A 50 13.63 1.51 15.11
N LYS A 51 13.76 2.44 14.18
CA LYS A 51 13.20 3.79 14.28
C LYS A 51 11.68 3.77 14.17
N PHE A 52 11.03 4.46 15.08
CA PHE A 52 9.60 4.77 15.08
C PHE A 52 9.41 6.21 15.53
N GLY A 53 8.52 6.94 14.90
CA GLY A 53 8.32 8.33 15.30
C GLY A 53 7.18 9.01 14.56
N PHE A 54 7.11 10.32 14.77
CA PHE A 54 6.17 11.18 14.08
C PHE A 54 6.79 12.53 13.71
N VAL A 55 6.14 13.19 12.76
CA VAL A 55 6.29 14.60 12.46
C VAL A 55 4.91 15.22 12.27
N ASN A 56 4.68 16.42 12.81
CA ASN A 56 3.44 17.16 12.61
C ASN A 56 3.36 17.71 11.19
N VAL A 57 2.20 17.60 10.54
CA VAL A 57 1.99 18.00 9.14
C VAL A 57 2.04 19.51 8.91
N ASN A 58 1.86 20.32 9.97
CA ASN A 58 1.83 21.77 9.91
C ASN A 58 3.00 22.45 10.65
N ASP A 59 3.71 21.68 11.49
CA ASP A 59 4.87 22.15 12.25
C ASP A 59 5.96 21.09 12.30
N THR A 60 6.96 21.20 11.43
CA THR A 60 8.05 20.23 11.32
C THR A 60 9.01 20.22 12.52
N LEU A 61 8.89 21.16 13.44
CA LEU A 61 9.63 21.18 14.72
C LEU A 61 8.95 20.26 15.75
N ASP A 62 7.62 20.09 15.69
CA ASP A 62 6.89 19.09 16.50
C ASP A 62 7.08 17.69 15.92
N LYS A 63 8.19 17.08 16.29
CA LYS A 63 8.57 15.72 15.88
C LYS A 63 9.21 14.97 17.03
N LYS A 64 9.07 13.65 17.01
CA LYS A 64 9.73 12.76 17.98
C LYS A 64 10.08 11.44 17.33
N GLN A 65 11.21 10.88 17.71
CA GLN A 65 11.65 9.56 17.27
C GLN A 65 12.10 8.77 18.50
N ILE A 66 11.72 7.50 18.53
CA ILE A 66 12.13 6.51 19.53
C ILE A 66 12.63 5.24 18.81
N ARG A 67 13.21 4.33 19.56
CA ARG A 67 13.53 2.98 19.08
C ARG A 67 12.52 1.98 19.61
N LEU A 68 12.06 1.06 18.76
CA LEU A 68 11.18 -0.05 19.14
C LEU A 68 11.95 -1.20 19.80
N SER A 69 13.25 -1.31 19.51
CA SER A 69 14.11 -2.37 20.03
C SER A 69 15.54 -1.84 20.19
N ASP A 70 16.30 -2.40 21.13
CA ASP A 70 17.73 -2.14 21.27
C ASP A 70 18.55 -2.78 20.13
N LYS A 71 18.00 -3.79 19.45
CA LYS A 71 18.57 -4.38 18.22
C LYS A 71 18.31 -3.48 17.02
N ASN A 72 19.16 -3.55 16.00
CA ASN A 72 18.94 -2.87 14.73
C ASN A 72 18.03 -3.72 13.84
N LEU A 73 16.72 -3.58 14.04
CA LEU A 73 15.69 -4.26 13.26
C LEU A 73 15.15 -3.35 12.16
N GLN A 74 14.58 -3.97 11.11
CA GLN A 74 13.89 -3.26 10.05
C GLN A 74 12.38 -3.41 10.20
N PHE A 75 11.68 -2.30 10.26
CA PHE A 75 10.21 -2.28 10.32
C PHE A 75 9.66 -1.79 9.00
N ARG A 76 8.89 -2.65 8.33
CA ARG A 76 8.22 -2.33 7.06
C ARG A 76 6.69 -2.33 7.19
N THR A 77 6.20 -2.54 8.41
CA THR A 77 4.78 -2.54 8.74
C THR A 77 4.46 -1.48 9.77
N LEU A 78 3.29 -0.86 9.67
CA LEU A 78 2.73 0.03 10.67
C LEU A 78 1.21 0.06 10.51
N ALA A 79 0.50 -0.13 11.60
CA ALA A 79 -0.94 0.03 11.65
C ALA A 79 -1.37 0.55 13.01
N GLN A 80 -2.63 0.95 13.17
CA GLN A 80 -3.11 1.55 14.41
C GLN A 80 -4.54 1.15 14.73
N ASP A 81 -4.82 1.10 16.03
CA ASP A 81 -6.16 1.18 16.58
C ASP A 81 -6.40 2.55 17.27
N LYS A 82 -7.43 2.66 18.07
CA LYS A 82 -7.73 3.90 18.79
C LYS A 82 -6.64 4.29 19.82
N LYS A 83 -5.97 3.31 20.43
CA LYS A 83 -5.05 3.51 21.56
C LYS A 83 -3.58 3.31 21.22
N TYR A 84 -3.29 2.41 20.28
CA TYR A 84 -1.94 1.94 19.98
C TYR A 84 -1.57 2.06 18.51
N PHE A 85 -0.28 2.16 18.26
CA PHE A 85 0.36 1.75 17.00
C PHE A 85 0.92 0.35 17.15
N TYR A 86 1.00 -0.38 16.03
CA TYR A 86 1.59 -1.71 15.94
C TYR A 86 2.58 -1.77 14.79
N ALA A 87 3.73 -2.39 15.02
CA ALA A 87 4.75 -2.60 14.00
C ALA A 87 5.40 -3.98 14.19
N ILE A 88 5.79 -4.61 13.10
CA ILE A 88 6.41 -5.93 13.07
C ILE A 88 7.72 -5.78 12.31
N ASN A 89 8.82 -6.33 12.86
CA ASN A 89 10.10 -6.39 12.14
C ASN A 89 10.09 -7.51 11.09
N ILE A 90 10.89 -7.35 10.03
CA ILE A 90 10.98 -8.33 8.95
C ILE A 90 11.92 -9.50 9.23
N GLU A 91 12.84 -9.35 10.18
CA GLU A 91 13.77 -10.41 10.55
C GLU A 91 13.07 -11.50 11.37
N SER A 92 13.56 -12.75 11.26
CA SER A 92 13.16 -13.83 12.16
C SER A 92 14.09 -13.87 13.41
N PRO A 93 13.50 -13.99 14.62
CA PRO A 93 12.08 -14.05 14.94
C PRO A 93 11.38 -12.70 14.68
N ALA A 94 10.14 -12.77 14.18
CA ALA A 94 9.32 -11.58 14.00
C ALA A 94 8.67 -11.16 15.32
N ASN A 95 8.97 -9.96 15.78
CA ASN A 95 8.46 -9.40 17.02
C ASN A 95 7.35 -8.39 16.70
N PHE A 96 6.23 -8.49 17.40
CA PHE A 96 5.09 -7.61 17.26
C PHE A 96 5.13 -6.59 18.38
N PHE A 97 5.51 -5.36 18.03
CA PHE A 97 5.56 -4.27 18.97
C PHE A 97 4.25 -3.48 18.97
N ARG A 98 3.85 -3.08 20.17
CA ARG A 98 2.75 -2.15 20.41
C ARG A 98 3.30 -0.88 21.06
N VAL A 99 2.89 0.28 20.57
CA VAL A 99 3.29 1.59 21.09
C VAL A 99 2.06 2.36 21.53
N GLU A 100 1.96 2.71 22.82
CA GLU A 100 0.85 3.51 23.31
C GLU A 100 0.93 4.95 22.79
N LYS A 101 -0.15 5.44 22.16
CA LYS A 101 -0.17 6.77 21.50
C LYS A 101 0.10 7.94 22.44
N LYS A 102 -0.32 7.84 23.72
CA LYS A 102 -0.17 8.92 24.69
C LYS A 102 1.23 8.98 25.31
N SER A 103 1.74 7.85 25.76
CA SER A 103 3.00 7.77 26.54
C SER A 103 4.21 7.41 25.66
N LEU A 104 3.99 6.86 24.48
CA LEU A 104 4.98 6.21 23.61
C LEU A 104 5.65 4.98 24.28
N LYS A 105 5.00 4.40 25.29
CA LYS A 105 5.47 3.16 25.91
C LYS A 105 5.44 2.04 24.85
N VAL A 106 6.58 1.35 24.71
CA VAL A 106 6.78 0.25 23.78
C VAL A 106 6.66 -1.07 24.52
N GLU A 107 5.93 -2.01 23.94
CA GLU A 107 5.78 -3.38 24.48
C GLU A 107 5.88 -4.38 23.32
N ASN A 108 6.64 -5.47 23.51
CA ASN A 108 6.60 -6.64 22.62
C ASN A 108 5.42 -7.52 23.07
N VAL A 109 4.38 -7.62 22.25
CA VAL A 109 3.12 -8.28 22.63
C VAL A 109 2.96 -9.66 22.03
N PHE A 110 3.77 -10.03 21.04
CA PHE A 110 3.76 -11.35 20.42
C PHE A 110 5.07 -11.59 19.67
N GLN A 111 5.46 -12.84 19.50
CA GLN A 111 6.64 -13.24 18.74
C GLN A 111 6.34 -14.48 17.91
N ASP A 112 6.59 -14.38 16.60
CA ASP A 112 6.65 -15.54 15.72
C ASP A 112 8.11 -16.01 15.61
N LYS A 113 8.37 -17.22 16.12
CA LYS A 113 9.71 -17.84 16.14
C LYS A 113 10.00 -18.70 14.90
N GLY A 114 9.06 -18.76 13.95
CA GLY A 114 9.25 -19.50 12.71
C GLY A 114 10.46 -18.97 11.94
N SER A 115 11.31 -19.85 11.42
CA SER A 115 12.52 -19.48 10.68
C SER A 115 12.24 -18.69 9.40
N THR A 116 11.03 -18.86 8.83
CA THR A 116 10.54 -18.16 7.64
C THR A 116 9.63 -16.97 7.96
N ALA A 117 9.56 -16.54 9.23
CA ALA A 117 8.73 -15.40 9.61
C ALA A 117 9.25 -14.12 8.94
N PHE A 118 8.47 -13.60 7.99
CA PHE A 118 8.74 -12.38 7.25
C PHE A 118 7.41 -11.69 6.93
N TYR A 119 7.06 -10.67 7.74
CA TYR A 119 5.75 -10.03 7.64
C TYR A 119 5.78 -8.86 6.67
N ASP A 120 5.02 -8.98 5.57
CA ASP A 120 4.97 -8.02 4.47
C ASP A 120 4.02 -6.86 4.71
N ALA A 121 2.91 -7.14 5.41
CA ALA A 121 1.88 -6.16 5.68
C ALA A 121 1.18 -6.41 7.02
N LEU A 122 0.71 -5.32 7.61
CA LEU A 122 -0.12 -5.28 8.82
C LEU A 122 -1.29 -4.33 8.59
N HIS A 123 -2.51 -4.83 8.81
CA HIS A 123 -3.73 -4.09 8.50
C HIS A 123 -4.80 -4.26 9.58
N PHE A 124 -5.44 -3.15 9.98
CA PHE A 124 -6.63 -3.16 10.84
C PHE A 124 -7.89 -3.01 10.01
N THR A 125 -8.85 -3.92 10.22
CA THR A 125 -10.19 -3.76 9.66
C THR A 125 -11.00 -2.74 10.44
N GLY A 126 -12.04 -2.19 9.83
CA GLY A 126 -12.98 -1.28 10.51
C GLY A 126 -13.67 -1.88 11.74
N GLY A 127 -13.66 -3.21 11.89
CA GLY A 127 -14.19 -3.93 13.06
C GLY A 127 -13.20 -4.08 14.23
N GLY A 128 -11.98 -3.57 14.09
CA GLY A 128 -10.93 -3.61 15.14
C GLY A 128 -10.12 -4.90 15.21
N ALA A 129 -10.32 -5.86 14.31
CA ALA A 129 -9.42 -6.99 14.13
C ALA A 129 -8.21 -6.56 13.30
N ALA A 130 -7.03 -7.12 13.60
CA ALA A 130 -5.83 -6.90 12.81
C ALA A 130 -5.36 -8.19 12.14
N TYR A 131 -4.75 -8.03 10.99
CA TYR A 131 -4.21 -9.11 10.17
C TYR A 131 -2.81 -8.75 9.71
N ALA A 132 -1.87 -9.69 9.84
CA ALA A 132 -0.52 -9.52 9.32
C ALA A 132 -0.15 -10.74 8.47
N PHE A 133 0.12 -10.50 7.19
CA PHE A 133 0.50 -11.53 6.24
C PHE A 133 2.02 -11.72 6.27
N SER A 134 2.45 -12.98 6.31
CA SER A 134 3.85 -13.39 6.26
C SER A 134 4.10 -14.36 5.12
N ASP A 135 5.32 -14.38 4.63
CA ASP A 135 5.80 -15.47 3.79
C ASP A 135 5.52 -16.83 4.42
N THR A 136 5.28 -17.82 3.57
CA THR A 136 4.99 -19.17 3.99
C THR A 136 6.28 -19.98 4.21
N ASP A 137 6.14 -21.09 4.92
CA ASP A 137 7.14 -22.14 4.96
C ASP A 137 6.95 -23.15 3.81
N GLU A 138 7.66 -24.28 3.88
CA GLU A 138 7.57 -25.36 2.90
C GLU A 138 6.16 -25.98 2.76
N SER A 139 5.29 -25.80 3.75
CA SER A 139 3.90 -26.27 3.68
C SER A 139 3.06 -25.49 2.67
N LEU A 140 3.51 -24.30 2.27
CA LEU A 140 2.82 -23.35 1.39
C LEU A 140 1.42 -22.94 1.89
N LYS A 141 1.11 -23.17 3.17
CA LYS A 141 -0.15 -22.74 3.76
C LYS A 141 -0.09 -21.25 4.07
N LEU A 142 -1.21 -20.57 3.86
CA LEU A 142 -1.35 -19.16 4.21
C LEU A 142 -0.95 -18.92 5.67
N LYS A 143 0.09 -18.11 5.88
CA LYS A 143 0.54 -17.67 7.19
C LYS A 143 0.03 -16.24 7.45
N LEU A 144 -1.01 -16.15 8.23
CA LEU A 144 -1.70 -14.91 8.55
C LEU A 144 -1.87 -14.78 10.06
N ALA A 145 -1.07 -13.95 10.70
CA ALA A 145 -1.27 -13.62 12.10
C ALA A 145 -2.51 -12.74 12.25
N GLN A 146 -3.28 -12.99 13.30
CA GLN A 146 -4.52 -12.29 13.59
C GLN A 146 -4.53 -11.80 15.03
N MET A 147 -5.03 -10.59 15.24
CA MET A 147 -5.31 -10.05 16.56
C MET A 147 -6.82 -9.99 16.77
N ASP A 148 -7.27 -10.59 17.85
CA ASP A 148 -8.67 -10.55 18.25
C ASP A 148 -9.07 -9.18 18.87
N LYS A 149 -10.35 -9.02 19.16
CA LYS A 149 -10.88 -7.78 19.77
C LYS A 149 -10.38 -7.54 21.22
N LYS A 150 -9.75 -8.53 21.85
CA LYS A 150 -9.11 -8.42 23.17
C LYS A 150 -7.65 -8.00 23.07
N GLY A 151 -7.11 -7.87 21.85
CA GLY A 151 -5.71 -7.52 21.59
C GLY A 151 -4.74 -8.69 21.64
N MET A 152 -5.24 -9.93 21.59
CA MET A 152 -4.42 -11.13 21.62
C MET A 152 -4.07 -11.58 20.21
N TRP A 153 -2.77 -11.73 19.94
CA TRP A 153 -2.24 -12.24 18.68
C TRP A 153 -2.18 -13.76 18.65
N SER A 154 -2.46 -14.32 17.50
CA SER A 154 -2.31 -15.75 17.20
C SER A 154 -2.04 -15.96 15.71
N ILE A 155 -1.54 -17.15 15.35
CA ILE A 155 -1.36 -17.58 13.96
C ILE A 155 -2.24 -18.82 13.75
N PRO A 156 -3.54 -18.61 13.42
CA PRO A 156 -4.44 -19.74 13.18
C PRO A 156 -4.08 -20.46 11.88
N SER A 157 -4.36 -21.74 11.82
CA SER A 157 -4.26 -22.50 10.57
C SER A 157 -5.38 -22.12 9.62
N HIS A 158 -5.04 -21.83 8.38
CA HIS A 158 -5.97 -21.53 7.30
C HIS A 158 -5.98 -22.66 6.26
N ASN A 159 -7.15 -23.03 5.77
CA ASN A 159 -7.27 -23.96 4.64
C ASN A 159 -7.13 -23.19 3.30
N VAL A 160 -5.98 -22.52 3.15
CA VAL A 160 -5.61 -21.76 1.95
C VAL A 160 -4.21 -22.19 1.56
N GLN A 161 -4.06 -22.66 0.32
CA GLN A 161 -2.78 -23.10 -0.24
C GLN A 161 -2.25 -22.04 -1.22
N LEU A 162 -1.03 -21.59 -0.96
CA LEU A 162 -0.27 -20.75 -1.90
C LEU A 162 0.44 -21.63 -2.93
N ASN A 163 0.75 -21.03 -4.07
CA ASN A 163 1.57 -21.70 -5.10
C ASN A 163 3.05 -21.61 -4.71
N LYS A 164 3.87 -22.53 -5.21
CA LYS A 164 5.31 -22.47 -5.00
C LYS A 164 5.88 -21.16 -5.56
N GLY A 165 6.61 -20.39 -4.73
CA GLY A 165 7.17 -19.10 -5.10
C GLY A 165 6.16 -17.94 -5.15
N GLU A 166 4.95 -18.15 -4.62
CA GLU A 166 3.98 -17.08 -4.39
C GLU A 166 4.22 -16.46 -3.01
N ALA A 167 4.29 -15.14 -2.96
CA ALA A 167 4.58 -14.35 -1.76
C ALA A 167 3.85 -13.00 -1.82
N ALA A 168 3.96 -12.19 -0.77
CA ALA A 168 3.67 -10.77 -0.85
C ALA A 168 4.98 -9.96 -0.90
N PHE A 169 4.86 -8.65 -0.83
CA PHE A 169 6.03 -7.77 -0.90
C PHE A 169 6.01 -6.73 0.22
N ALA A 170 6.99 -6.74 1.09
CA ALA A 170 7.17 -5.76 2.17
C ALA A 170 7.61 -4.38 1.63
N ALA A 171 6.88 -3.87 0.64
CA ALA A 171 7.25 -2.66 -0.10
C ALA A 171 6.62 -1.38 0.44
N SER A 172 5.35 -1.45 0.89
CA SER A 172 4.60 -0.28 1.33
C SER A 172 3.55 -0.56 2.41
N ASN A 173 3.51 -1.78 2.97
CA ASN A 173 2.49 -2.20 3.95
C ASN A 173 1.05 -2.15 3.38
N THR A 174 0.88 -2.29 2.06
CA THR A 174 -0.41 -2.07 1.39
C THR A 174 -0.89 -3.24 0.54
N ASN A 175 -0.38 -4.45 0.80
CA ASN A 175 -0.81 -5.70 0.16
C ASN A 175 -2.15 -6.20 0.71
N ILE A 176 -2.61 -5.64 1.84
CA ILE A 176 -3.88 -6.00 2.48
C ILE A 176 -4.81 -4.79 2.41
N ALA A 177 -6.03 -5.03 1.95
CA ALA A 177 -7.13 -4.08 2.02
C ALA A 177 -8.35 -4.72 2.68
N SER A 178 -9.26 -3.92 3.21
CA SER A 178 -10.53 -4.42 3.75
C SER A 178 -11.68 -3.46 3.52
N SER A 179 -12.87 -4.03 3.46
CA SER A 179 -14.14 -3.33 3.58
C SER A 179 -14.86 -3.77 4.86
N LYS A 180 -16.13 -3.45 4.97
CA LYS A 180 -17.00 -3.97 6.05
C LYS A 180 -17.14 -5.48 5.98
N ASN A 181 -17.17 -6.07 4.77
CA ASN A 181 -17.53 -7.46 4.55
C ASN A 181 -16.35 -8.36 4.14
N TYR A 182 -15.29 -7.79 3.59
CA TYR A 182 -14.19 -8.56 3.00
C TYR A 182 -12.81 -8.06 3.44
N LEU A 183 -11.88 -9.00 3.48
CA LEU A 183 -10.45 -8.77 3.52
C LEU A 183 -9.86 -9.29 2.21
N TRP A 184 -8.97 -8.53 1.58
CA TRP A 184 -8.24 -8.91 0.38
C TRP A 184 -6.75 -8.89 0.66
N ILE A 185 -6.04 -9.90 0.18
CA ILE A 185 -4.58 -9.98 0.20
C ILE A 185 -4.13 -10.15 -1.25
N ALA A 186 -3.27 -9.25 -1.70
CA ALA A 186 -2.63 -9.31 -3.00
C ALA A 186 -1.29 -10.02 -2.90
N THR A 187 -1.05 -10.97 -3.81
CA THR A 187 0.19 -11.73 -3.88
C THR A 187 0.93 -11.49 -5.20
N GLY A 188 2.15 -11.97 -5.29
CA GLY A 188 3.01 -11.90 -6.46
C GLY A 188 4.07 -12.99 -6.45
N GLY A 189 5.15 -12.80 -7.19
CA GLY A 189 6.16 -13.80 -7.42
C GLY A 189 5.82 -14.68 -8.61
N MET A 190 5.91 -15.99 -8.42
CA MET A 190 5.57 -16.97 -9.47
C MET A 190 4.08 -17.00 -9.79
N SER A 191 3.23 -16.46 -8.90
CA SER A 191 1.78 -16.33 -9.09
C SER A 191 1.29 -15.03 -8.46
N SER A 192 0.48 -14.26 -9.21
CA SER A 192 -0.21 -13.06 -8.71
C SER A 192 -1.69 -13.36 -8.56
N ARG A 193 -2.15 -13.52 -7.33
CA ARG A 193 -3.53 -13.88 -7.01
C ARG A 193 -4.11 -12.93 -5.98
N ILE A 194 -5.43 -12.90 -5.90
CA ILE A 194 -6.15 -12.26 -4.80
C ILE A 194 -6.72 -13.34 -3.89
N LEU A 195 -6.33 -13.29 -2.62
CA LEU A 195 -6.92 -14.10 -1.56
C LEU A 195 -7.98 -13.24 -0.87
N ARG A 196 -9.24 -13.65 -0.93
CA ARG A 196 -10.35 -12.88 -0.34
C ARG A 196 -11.00 -13.66 0.79
N GLN A 197 -11.10 -13.06 1.96
CA GLN A 197 -11.85 -13.61 3.08
C GLN A 197 -13.17 -12.85 3.27
N ASN A 198 -14.28 -13.58 3.40
CA ASN A 198 -15.51 -13.00 3.90
C ASN A 198 -15.41 -12.88 5.43
N LEU A 199 -15.41 -11.67 5.95
CA LEU A 199 -15.18 -11.38 7.39
C LEU A 199 -16.32 -11.87 8.30
N LYS A 200 -17.52 -12.11 7.77
CA LYS A 200 -18.64 -12.65 8.52
C LYS A 200 -18.61 -14.18 8.61
N THR A 201 -18.39 -14.85 7.47
CA THR A 201 -18.41 -16.33 7.39
C THR A 201 -17.03 -16.97 7.58
N GLN A 202 -15.97 -16.16 7.57
CA GLN A 202 -14.56 -16.57 7.63
C GLN A 202 -14.13 -17.46 6.45
N LYS A 203 -14.94 -17.58 5.40
CA LYS A 203 -14.63 -18.37 4.20
C LYS A 203 -13.64 -17.64 3.33
N TRP A 204 -12.67 -18.37 2.79
CA TRP A 204 -11.69 -17.91 1.82
C TRP A 204 -12.09 -18.29 0.40
N GLU A 205 -11.76 -17.39 -0.52
CA GLU A 205 -11.84 -17.57 -1.97
C GLU A 205 -10.52 -17.09 -2.59
N ILE A 206 -10.09 -17.75 -3.64
CA ILE A 206 -8.80 -17.46 -4.31
C ILE A 206 -9.09 -17.18 -5.78
N PHE A 207 -8.60 -16.05 -6.28
CA PHE A 207 -8.81 -15.63 -7.65
C PHE A 207 -7.49 -15.40 -8.37
N ASN A 208 -7.31 -16.04 -9.52
CA ASN A 208 -6.19 -15.77 -10.41
C ASN A 208 -6.36 -14.38 -11.05
N THR A 209 -5.26 -13.72 -11.34
CA THR A 209 -5.27 -12.41 -12.00
C THR A 209 -4.43 -12.46 -13.28
N PRO A 210 -4.72 -11.60 -14.26
CA PRO A 210 -3.88 -11.43 -15.44
C PRO A 210 -2.64 -10.56 -15.18
N PHE A 211 -2.37 -10.22 -13.93
CA PHE A 211 -1.27 -9.35 -13.52
C PHE A 211 0.09 -9.99 -13.85
N VAL A 212 1.11 -9.15 -14.07
CA VAL A 212 2.48 -9.62 -14.31
C VAL A 212 2.95 -10.57 -13.20
N GLN A 213 3.52 -11.71 -13.58
CA GLN A 213 3.95 -12.79 -12.69
C GLN A 213 4.93 -13.72 -13.39
N GLY A 214 5.53 -14.67 -12.66
CA GLY A 214 6.43 -15.68 -13.22
C GLY A 214 7.89 -15.48 -12.82
N LYS A 215 8.21 -14.40 -12.10
CA LYS A 215 9.52 -14.16 -11.45
C LYS A 215 9.30 -13.75 -10.01
N SER A 216 10.23 -14.06 -9.13
CA SER A 216 10.17 -13.69 -7.70
C SER A 216 10.10 -12.16 -7.46
N SER A 217 10.47 -11.35 -8.45
CA SER A 217 10.44 -9.89 -8.42
C SER A 217 9.15 -9.28 -8.98
N GLN A 218 8.27 -10.09 -9.60
CA GLN A 218 7.06 -9.63 -10.29
C GLN A 218 5.81 -9.80 -9.44
N GLY A 219 4.81 -8.95 -9.66
CA GLY A 219 3.50 -9.15 -9.07
C GLY A 219 2.81 -7.90 -8.56
N MET A 220 1.74 -8.11 -7.79
CA MET A 220 1.02 -7.04 -7.12
C MET A 220 1.75 -6.64 -5.84
N TYR A 221 2.05 -5.35 -5.72
CA TYR A 221 2.74 -4.77 -4.56
C TYR A 221 1.79 -4.03 -3.63
N SER A 222 0.65 -3.63 -4.15
CA SER A 222 -0.33 -2.85 -3.41
C SER A 222 -1.73 -3.07 -3.98
N VAL A 223 -2.71 -3.08 -3.10
CA VAL A 223 -4.13 -3.16 -3.44
C VAL A 223 -4.93 -2.17 -2.60
N ASP A 224 -5.94 -1.54 -3.18
CA ASP A 224 -6.89 -0.69 -2.46
C ASP A 224 -8.31 -0.90 -2.97
N PHE A 225 -9.31 -0.74 -2.09
CA PHE A 225 -10.72 -0.97 -2.40
C PHE A 225 -11.60 0.19 -1.97
N TYR A 226 -12.55 0.54 -2.83
CA TYR A 226 -13.69 1.38 -2.49
C TYR A 226 -14.95 0.50 -2.34
N GLY A 227 -15.41 0.37 -1.10
CA GLY A 227 -16.49 -0.55 -0.75
C GLY A 227 -16.15 -2.00 -0.99
N ASP A 228 -17.16 -2.79 -1.36
CA ASP A 228 -17.04 -4.24 -1.56
C ASP A 228 -16.78 -4.63 -3.02
N ARG A 229 -16.83 -3.69 -3.95
CA ARG A 229 -16.89 -4.00 -5.38
C ARG A 229 -15.71 -3.49 -6.20
N PHE A 230 -15.43 -2.17 -6.13
CA PHE A 230 -14.36 -1.58 -6.91
C PHE A 230 -13.03 -1.74 -6.18
N GLY A 231 -12.03 -2.24 -6.88
CA GLY A 231 -10.67 -2.35 -6.37
C GLY A 231 -9.65 -2.11 -7.46
N ILE A 232 -8.46 -1.72 -7.03
CA ILE A 232 -7.30 -1.51 -7.89
C ILE A 232 -6.06 -2.17 -7.28
N ALA A 233 -5.26 -2.79 -8.13
CA ALA A 233 -3.94 -3.31 -7.77
C ALA A 233 -2.87 -2.71 -8.67
N VAL A 234 -1.71 -2.39 -8.09
CA VAL A 234 -0.53 -1.94 -8.79
C VAL A 234 0.71 -2.72 -8.35
N GLY A 235 1.74 -2.74 -9.20
CA GLY A 235 3.00 -3.40 -8.91
C GLY A 235 3.96 -3.33 -10.09
N GLY A 236 4.46 -4.49 -10.53
CA GLY A 236 5.40 -4.62 -11.64
C GLY A 236 6.57 -5.52 -11.30
N ASP A 237 7.77 -5.16 -11.77
CA ASP A 237 9.03 -5.85 -11.53
C ASP A 237 10.06 -4.85 -10.96
N TYR A 238 10.48 -4.99 -9.68
CA TYR A 238 11.44 -4.06 -9.07
C TYR A 238 12.84 -4.19 -9.67
N THR A 239 13.14 -5.27 -10.38
CA THR A 239 14.42 -5.46 -11.07
C THR A 239 14.42 -4.85 -12.48
N ALA A 240 13.21 -4.51 -13.00
CA ALA A 240 12.99 -3.92 -14.32
C ALA A 240 11.97 -2.78 -14.22
N GLN A 241 12.26 -1.76 -13.44
CA GLN A 241 11.31 -0.73 -12.99
C GLN A 241 10.67 0.09 -14.13
N LYS A 242 11.28 0.11 -15.32
CA LYS A 242 10.71 0.77 -16.50
C LYS A 242 9.67 -0.08 -17.23
N GLU A 243 9.66 -1.41 -16.99
CA GLU A 243 8.66 -2.30 -17.55
C GLU A 243 7.27 -1.94 -17.02
N ASN A 244 6.33 -1.75 -17.93
CA ASN A 244 5.01 -1.22 -17.65
C ASN A 244 3.87 -2.07 -18.25
N GLN A 245 4.16 -3.34 -18.52
CA GLN A 245 3.18 -4.29 -19.04
C GLN A 245 2.47 -5.01 -17.90
N ASN A 246 1.14 -5.07 -17.95
CA ASN A 246 0.28 -5.84 -17.06
C ASN A 246 0.52 -5.57 -15.55
N ASN A 247 0.89 -4.35 -15.19
CA ASN A 247 1.28 -3.96 -13.84
C ASN A 247 0.26 -3.04 -13.13
N ILE A 248 -0.91 -2.86 -13.74
CA ILE A 248 -2.09 -2.20 -13.17
C ILE A 248 -3.31 -3.04 -13.54
N ALA A 249 -4.16 -3.35 -12.57
CA ALA A 249 -5.42 -4.04 -12.80
C ALA A 249 -6.54 -3.48 -11.91
N THR A 250 -7.77 -3.51 -12.42
CA THR A 250 -8.97 -3.10 -11.68
C THR A 250 -10.00 -4.22 -11.64
N THR A 251 -10.87 -4.15 -10.64
CA THR A 251 -12.03 -5.03 -10.48
C THR A 251 -13.28 -4.22 -10.18
N THR A 252 -14.45 -4.72 -10.59
CA THR A 252 -15.77 -4.14 -10.27
C THR A 252 -16.70 -5.14 -9.58
N ASP A 253 -16.21 -6.34 -9.30
CA ASP A 253 -16.96 -7.46 -8.71
C ASP A 253 -16.37 -7.97 -7.36
N GLY A 254 -15.57 -7.10 -6.71
CA GLY A 254 -14.99 -7.40 -5.41
C GLY A 254 -13.78 -8.33 -5.49
N GLY A 255 -13.02 -8.25 -6.57
CA GLY A 255 -11.78 -8.99 -6.76
C GLY A 255 -11.94 -10.41 -7.31
N LYS A 256 -13.14 -10.78 -7.80
CA LYS A 256 -13.34 -12.08 -8.46
C LYS A 256 -12.71 -12.12 -9.83
N THR A 257 -12.90 -11.06 -10.59
CA THR A 257 -12.26 -10.87 -11.90
C THR A 257 -11.48 -9.55 -11.93
N TRP A 258 -10.39 -9.55 -12.68
CA TRP A 258 -9.49 -8.42 -12.81
C TRP A 258 -9.21 -8.12 -14.27
N GLU A 259 -9.23 -6.86 -14.63
CA GLU A 259 -8.95 -6.34 -15.96
C GLU A 259 -7.68 -5.50 -15.93
N ILE A 260 -6.75 -5.79 -16.84
CA ILE A 260 -5.52 -5.01 -17.00
C ILE A 260 -5.86 -3.63 -17.54
N GLN A 261 -5.27 -2.60 -16.93
CA GLN A 261 -5.42 -1.21 -17.31
C GLN A 261 -4.08 -0.60 -17.74
N ALA A 262 -4.11 0.33 -18.68
CA ALA A 262 -2.97 1.13 -19.13
C ALA A 262 -1.66 0.35 -19.40
N SER A 263 -1.75 -0.93 -19.80
CA SER A 263 -0.58 -1.74 -20.14
C SER A 263 0.23 -1.09 -21.27
N GLY A 264 1.53 -0.90 -21.07
CA GLY A 264 2.41 -0.18 -21.99
C GLY A 264 2.22 1.35 -22.00
N LYS A 265 1.33 1.90 -21.16
CA LYS A 265 0.95 3.33 -21.17
C LYS A 265 0.96 3.96 -19.77
N ASN A 266 1.81 3.48 -18.88
CA ASN A 266 1.97 3.97 -17.50
C ASN A 266 3.45 4.15 -17.15
N GLY A 267 3.74 4.65 -15.95
CA GLY A 267 5.10 5.01 -15.52
C GLY A 267 6.01 3.84 -15.15
N GLY A 268 5.52 2.59 -15.14
CA GLY A 268 6.29 1.40 -14.76
C GLY A 268 5.98 0.91 -13.34
N TYR A 269 6.98 0.38 -12.66
CA TYR A 269 6.87 -0.23 -11.34
C TYR A 269 6.34 0.73 -10.26
N MET A 270 5.39 0.26 -9.47
CA MET A 270 4.75 0.99 -8.37
C MET A 270 4.67 0.14 -7.10
N THR A 271 4.91 0.76 -5.96
CA THR A 271 4.92 0.11 -4.64
C THR A 271 3.64 0.32 -3.84
N CYS A 272 2.92 1.41 -4.09
CA CYS A 272 1.74 1.79 -3.31
C CYS A 272 0.68 2.43 -4.20
N VAL A 273 -0.58 2.07 -3.99
CA VAL A 273 -1.75 2.72 -4.59
C VAL A 273 -2.75 3.13 -3.53
N ARG A 274 -3.37 4.31 -3.69
CA ARG A 274 -4.44 4.79 -2.79
C ARG A 274 -5.53 5.48 -3.57
N ILE A 275 -6.77 5.06 -3.34
CA ILE A 275 -7.98 5.71 -3.82
C ILE A 275 -8.16 7.01 -3.04
N LYS A 276 -8.46 8.10 -3.75
CA LYS A 276 -8.69 9.42 -3.13
C LYS A 276 -9.99 9.41 -2.33
N PRO A 277 -9.97 9.90 -1.08
CA PRO A 277 -11.18 9.98 -0.27
C PRO A 277 -12.29 10.80 -0.94
N GLY A 278 -13.49 10.25 -1.00
CA GLY A 278 -14.67 10.89 -1.58
C GLY A 278 -14.72 10.93 -3.11
N SER A 279 -13.81 10.24 -3.80
CA SER A 279 -13.84 10.10 -5.27
C SER A 279 -14.60 8.88 -5.76
N GLU A 280 -15.08 8.02 -4.85
CA GLU A 280 -15.79 6.78 -5.15
C GLU A 280 -15.03 5.83 -6.09
N GLY A 281 -13.70 5.84 -5.98
CA GLY A 281 -12.80 5.05 -6.81
C GLY A 281 -12.32 5.76 -8.08
N LYS A 282 -12.88 6.92 -8.44
CA LYS A 282 -12.58 7.61 -9.69
C LYS A 282 -11.16 8.17 -9.73
N GLU A 283 -10.71 8.78 -8.63
CA GLU A 283 -9.39 9.41 -8.54
C GLU A 283 -8.44 8.55 -7.71
N ILE A 284 -7.24 8.28 -8.23
CA ILE A 284 -6.32 7.31 -7.65
C ILE A 284 -4.89 7.84 -7.79
N ILE A 285 -4.12 7.73 -6.71
CA ILE A 285 -2.67 8.00 -6.71
C ILE A 285 -1.90 6.71 -6.58
N ALA A 286 -0.79 6.60 -7.30
CA ALA A 286 0.20 5.53 -7.11
C ALA A 286 1.61 6.10 -7.06
N VAL A 287 2.45 5.46 -6.25
CA VAL A 287 3.86 5.85 -6.09
C VAL A 287 4.78 4.66 -6.28
N GLY A 288 5.98 4.93 -6.75
CA GLY A 288 7.08 3.99 -6.89
C GLY A 288 8.43 4.70 -6.76
N ASP A 289 9.50 3.95 -6.91
CA ASP A 289 10.87 4.47 -6.79
C ASP A 289 11.18 5.61 -7.74
N GLN A 290 10.51 5.67 -8.89
CA GLN A 290 10.88 6.56 -9.99
C GLN A 290 9.88 7.68 -10.25
N HIS A 291 8.62 7.54 -9.78
CA HIS A 291 7.58 8.49 -10.14
C HIS A 291 6.38 8.46 -9.19
N ILE A 292 5.57 9.51 -9.26
CA ILE A 292 4.20 9.59 -8.74
C ILE A 292 3.27 9.64 -9.94
N SER A 293 2.28 8.76 -9.98
CA SER A 293 1.28 8.70 -11.04
C SER A 293 -0.12 8.94 -10.49
N TYR A 294 -0.99 9.52 -11.31
CA TYR A 294 -2.36 9.84 -10.96
C TYR A 294 -3.33 9.45 -12.08
N SER A 295 -4.47 8.92 -11.68
CA SER A 295 -5.60 8.59 -12.56
C SER A 295 -6.85 9.33 -12.11
N VAL A 296 -7.71 9.71 -13.07
CA VAL A 296 -9.00 10.40 -12.83
C VAL A 296 -10.19 9.66 -13.41
N ASP A 297 -10.00 8.41 -13.81
CA ASP A 297 -10.98 7.61 -14.57
C ASP A 297 -11.02 6.14 -14.13
N TYR A 298 -10.99 5.91 -12.81
CA TYR A 298 -11.02 4.57 -12.20
C TYR A 298 -9.79 3.70 -12.56
N GLY A 299 -8.63 4.32 -12.77
CA GLY A 299 -7.38 3.61 -13.08
C GLY A 299 -7.24 3.20 -14.55
N LYS A 300 -8.15 3.63 -15.45
CA LYS A 300 -8.10 3.26 -16.88
C LYS A 300 -6.94 3.95 -17.60
N THR A 301 -6.68 5.21 -17.28
CA THR A 301 -5.53 5.95 -17.80
C THR A 301 -4.72 6.58 -16.67
N TRP A 302 -3.43 6.75 -16.90
CA TRP A 302 -2.49 7.25 -15.90
C TRP A 302 -1.59 8.33 -16.46
N LYS A 303 -1.34 9.35 -15.65
CA LYS A 303 -0.38 10.40 -15.92
C LYS A 303 0.70 10.39 -14.84
N VAL A 304 1.97 10.38 -15.23
CA VAL A 304 3.07 10.71 -14.33
C VAL A 304 2.96 12.20 -14.00
N ILE A 305 2.68 12.52 -12.74
CA ILE A 305 2.53 13.89 -12.26
C ILE A 305 3.79 14.43 -11.60
N SER A 306 4.73 13.55 -11.23
CA SER A 306 6.03 13.92 -10.67
C SER A 306 7.05 12.79 -10.89
N GLU A 307 8.31 13.18 -11.13
CA GLU A 307 9.48 12.29 -11.17
C GLU A 307 10.24 12.27 -9.85
N GLU A 308 9.58 12.64 -8.73
CA GLU A 308 10.14 12.52 -7.37
C GLU A 308 10.46 11.06 -7.06
N LYS A 309 11.71 10.79 -6.68
CA LYS A 309 12.26 9.42 -6.57
C LYS A 309 12.33 8.93 -5.14
N ASN A 310 12.54 7.59 -5.02
CA ASN A 310 12.74 6.92 -3.73
C ASN A 310 11.56 7.09 -2.77
N LEU A 311 10.34 7.05 -3.31
CA LEU A 311 9.11 7.00 -2.54
C LEU A 311 8.53 5.59 -2.60
N TYR A 312 8.06 5.09 -1.46
CA TYR A 312 7.58 3.71 -1.32
C TYR A 312 6.12 3.63 -0.91
N VAL A 313 5.64 4.58 -0.13
CA VAL A 313 4.31 4.57 0.46
C VAL A 313 3.69 5.96 0.42
N CYS A 314 2.37 6.01 0.21
CA CYS A 314 1.59 7.23 0.33
C CYS A 314 0.31 7.00 1.14
N LYS A 315 -0.19 8.08 1.75
CA LYS A 315 -1.46 8.08 2.48
C LYS A 315 -2.13 9.45 2.37
N TRP A 316 -3.42 9.47 2.11
CA TRP A 316 -4.20 10.71 2.08
C TRP A 316 -4.36 11.30 3.49
N LEU A 317 -4.11 12.60 3.64
CA LEU A 317 -4.47 13.38 4.83
C LEU A 317 -5.91 13.87 4.72
N ASP A 318 -6.26 14.35 3.54
CA ASP A 318 -7.56 14.86 3.16
C ASP A 318 -7.77 14.69 1.64
N ARG A 319 -8.81 15.31 1.07
CA ARG A 319 -9.10 15.21 -0.37
C ARG A 319 -8.05 15.81 -1.30
N ASN A 320 -7.22 16.74 -0.80
CA ASN A 320 -6.26 17.47 -1.63
C ASN A 320 -4.81 17.32 -1.17
N THR A 321 -4.58 16.58 -0.07
CA THR A 321 -3.25 16.47 0.53
C THR A 321 -2.87 15.02 0.75
N VAL A 322 -1.68 14.64 0.28
CA VAL A 322 -1.09 13.31 0.42
C VAL A 322 0.23 13.43 1.17
N VAL A 323 0.48 12.52 2.10
CA VAL A 323 1.83 12.29 2.62
C VAL A 323 2.47 11.12 1.92
N LEU A 324 3.75 11.28 1.62
CA LEU A 324 4.56 10.29 0.91
C LEU A 324 5.82 10.04 1.72
N ALA A 325 6.28 8.80 1.78
CA ALA A 325 7.55 8.49 2.42
C ALA A 325 8.33 7.43 1.64
N GLY A 326 9.63 7.41 1.89
CA GLY A 326 10.50 6.45 1.26
C GLY A 326 11.91 6.50 1.85
N ASN A 327 12.92 6.55 1.00
CA ASN A 327 14.30 6.60 1.45
C ASN A 327 14.67 8.02 1.89
N ASN A 328 15.00 8.15 3.17
CA ASN A 328 15.53 9.35 3.82
C ASN A 328 14.58 10.56 3.88
N LYS A 329 13.27 10.39 3.61
CA LYS A 329 12.34 11.54 3.59
C LYS A 329 10.88 11.18 3.86
N ILE A 330 10.16 12.18 4.38
CA ILE A 330 8.70 12.28 4.33
C ILE A 330 8.34 13.60 3.67
N LEU A 331 7.47 13.57 2.67
CA LEU A 331 6.96 14.71 1.94
C LEU A 331 5.46 14.87 2.17
N LYS A 332 4.99 16.12 2.17
CA LYS A 332 3.59 16.48 2.00
C LYS A 332 3.42 17.01 0.59
N MET A 333 2.50 16.45 -0.17
CA MET A 333 2.12 16.88 -1.51
C MET A 333 0.71 17.42 -1.48
N LYS A 334 0.50 18.61 -1.99
CA LYS A 334 -0.80 19.27 -2.07
C LYS A 334 -1.18 19.49 -3.55
N PHE A 335 -2.39 19.08 -3.90
CA PHE A 335 -3.03 19.43 -5.16
C PHE A 335 -3.64 20.83 -5.04
N GLN A 336 -3.35 21.69 -6.02
CA GLN A 336 -3.89 23.04 -6.11
C GLN A 336 -5.11 23.12 -7.00
#